data_b15c0beb4f447ff14e2b720c4838f1ed
#
_entry.id   b15c0beb4f447ff14e2b720c4838f1ed
#
_cell.length_a   1.000
_cell.length_b   1.000
_cell.length_c   1.000
_cell.angle_alpha   90.00
_cell.angle_beta   90.00
_cell.angle_gamma   90.00
#
_symmetry.space_group_name_H-M   'P 1'
#
loop_
_entity.id
_entity.type
_entity.pdbx_description
1 polymer ?
#
loop_
_entity_poly.entity_id
_entity_poly.type
_entity_poly.pdbx_seq_one_letter_code
_entity_poly.pdbx_strand_id
1 'polypeptide(L)'
;MTIKTTVPYSQLLKEAVSKEGVLSSCYSRFHNYSIGNQIWAWLQSIEHKLDLGPIATYKQWQKLGRQVKKGAEAIYLTLPVIIDEKDANGNKTGKQKRLFLPKKAWFFLSQTEGDDYKEEFKSAEWDKQKALAELLILEVPYDRTDGNCQGYASHHTFAVNPIAVLPHKTTFHELAHIVLGHTTEGLLADSEHTPKDIKEVEAESVAYILCQLLGLPGEVESRGYIQHWLQGNDIDDKSARRIFSAVDKILKAGKVGA
;
A
#
# COMPACT_ATOMS: atom_id res chain seq x y z
N MET A 1 -13.67 12.17 -20.72
CA MET A 1 -13.36 10.82 -20.19
C MET A 1 -14.28 10.59 -19.01
N THR A 2 -15.10 9.55 -19.00
CA THR A 2 -16.06 9.30 -17.92
C THR A 2 -15.27 8.79 -16.70
N ILE A 3 -15.35 9.47 -15.57
CA ILE A 3 -14.72 9.07 -14.32
C ILE A 3 -15.20 7.66 -13.98
N LYS A 4 -14.31 6.68 -14.03
CA LYS A 4 -14.65 5.33 -13.55
C LYS A 4 -14.85 5.42 -12.03
N THR A 5 -16.03 5.09 -11.57
CA THR A 5 -16.39 5.01 -10.15
C THR A 5 -15.52 4.01 -9.35
N THR A 6 -14.74 3.18 -10.05
CA THR A 6 -13.79 2.23 -9.48
C THR A 6 -12.59 2.13 -10.41
N VAL A 7 -11.39 2.23 -9.86
CA VAL A 7 -10.14 1.95 -10.58
C VAL A 7 -9.60 0.61 -10.06
N PRO A 8 -9.25 -0.33 -10.95
CA PRO A 8 -8.62 -1.58 -10.55
C PRO A 8 -7.33 -1.33 -9.76
N TYR A 9 -7.07 -2.12 -8.75
CA TYR A 9 -5.83 -2.02 -7.95
C TYR A 9 -4.59 -2.32 -8.79
N SER A 10 -4.70 -3.20 -9.78
CA SER A 10 -3.66 -3.47 -10.78
C SER A 10 -3.28 -2.22 -11.57
N GLN A 11 -4.25 -1.38 -11.95
CA GLN A 11 -3.97 -0.09 -12.58
C GLN A 11 -3.28 0.89 -11.61
N LEU A 12 -3.72 0.96 -10.35
CA LEU A 12 -3.07 1.79 -9.33
C LEU A 12 -1.62 1.39 -9.12
N LEU A 13 -1.34 0.09 -9.06
CA LEU A 13 0.02 -0.44 -8.92
C LEU A 13 0.88 -0.08 -10.13
N LYS A 14 0.35 -0.25 -11.34
CA LYS A 14 1.04 0.10 -12.59
C LYS A 14 1.43 1.59 -12.61
N GLU A 15 0.52 2.47 -12.21
CA GLU A 15 0.82 3.91 -12.12
C GLU A 15 1.89 4.22 -11.07
N ALA A 16 1.82 3.58 -9.90
CA ALA A 16 2.78 3.77 -8.82
C ALA A 16 4.20 3.35 -9.20
N VAL A 17 4.36 2.27 -9.97
CA VAL A 17 5.65 1.74 -10.40
C VAL A 17 6.18 2.44 -11.66
N SER A 18 5.30 2.91 -12.54
CA SER A 18 5.70 3.50 -13.84
C SER A 18 6.25 4.90 -13.71
N LYS A 19 5.78 5.68 -12.73
CA LYS A 19 6.10 7.10 -12.58
C LYS A 19 6.94 7.35 -11.35
N GLU A 20 8.11 7.92 -11.55
CA GLU A 20 9.01 8.32 -10.47
C GLU A 20 8.39 9.39 -9.57
N GLY A 21 8.63 9.30 -8.25
CA GLY A 21 8.19 10.28 -7.27
C GLY A 21 6.70 10.27 -6.92
N VAL A 22 5.86 9.45 -7.57
CA VAL A 22 4.42 9.36 -7.28
C VAL A 22 4.18 8.92 -5.84
N LEU A 23 4.82 7.84 -5.42
CA LEU A 23 4.63 7.28 -4.09
C LEU A 23 5.05 8.24 -2.98
N SER A 24 6.23 8.84 -3.08
CA SER A 24 6.71 9.82 -2.10
C SER A 24 5.83 11.07 -2.06
N SER A 25 5.40 11.57 -3.23
CA SER A 25 4.47 12.71 -3.33
C SER A 25 3.10 12.40 -2.73
N CYS A 26 2.58 11.20 -2.93
CA CYS A 26 1.31 10.76 -2.36
C CYS A 26 1.43 10.61 -0.84
N TYR A 27 2.48 9.95 -0.37
CA TYR A 27 2.66 9.69 1.05
C TYR A 27 2.83 10.96 1.88
N SER A 28 3.62 11.90 1.40
CA SER A 28 3.82 13.18 2.09
C SER A 28 2.53 13.98 2.28
N ARG A 29 1.51 13.75 1.45
CA ARG A 29 0.25 14.51 1.47
C ARG A 29 -0.95 13.72 1.98
N PHE A 30 -0.90 12.38 1.89
CA PHE A 30 -2.04 11.51 2.17
C PHE A 30 -1.72 10.40 3.18
N HIS A 31 -0.70 10.56 4.01
CA HIS A 31 -0.17 9.53 4.93
C HIS A 31 -1.20 8.93 5.91
N ASN A 32 -2.36 9.57 6.08
CA ASN A 32 -3.46 9.06 6.90
C ASN A 32 -4.43 8.13 6.16
N TYR A 33 -4.20 7.90 4.87
CA TYR A 33 -5.02 7.04 4.03
C TYR A 33 -4.22 5.80 3.59
N SER A 34 -4.91 4.70 3.25
CA SER A 34 -4.25 3.53 2.67
C SER A 34 -3.54 3.86 1.37
N ILE A 35 -2.47 3.14 1.03
CA ILE A 35 -1.66 3.39 -0.17
C ILE A 35 -2.52 3.39 -1.44
N GLY A 36 -3.45 2.45 -1.58
CA GLY A 36 -4.37 2.43 -2.72
C GLY A 36 -5.20 3.71 -2.82
N ASN A 37 -5.69 4.24 -1.71
CA ASN A 37 -6.43 5.51 -1.68
C ASN A 37 -5.53 6.72 -1.98
N GLN A 38 -4.29 6.71 -1.53
CA GLN A 38 -3.32 7.78 -1.82
C GLN A 38 -3.07 7.90 -3.33
N ILE A 39 -2.80 6.78 -4.00
CA ILE A 39 -2.56 6.74 -5.44
C ILE A 39 -3.84 7.10 -6.20
N TRP A 40 -4.99 6.64 -5.75
CA TRP A 40 -6.26 6.97 -6.39
C TRP A 40 -6.62 8.46 -6.25
N ALA A 41 -6.36 9.07 -5.09
CA ALA A 41 -6.50 10.52 -4.92
C ALA A 41 -5.57 11.29 -5.87
N TRP A 42 -4.32 10.85 -6.01
CA TRP A 42 -3.35 11.43 -6.94
C TRP A 42 -3.84 11.34 -8.40
N LEU A 43 -4.34 10.19 -8.86
CA LEU A 43 -4.90 10.05 -10.20
C LEU A 43 -6.06 11.02 -10.44
N GLN A 44 -6.95 11.13 -9.47
CA GLN A 44 -8.10 12.05 -9.56
C GLN A 44 -7.67 13.52 -9.54
N SER A 45 -6.58 13.88 -8.84
CA SER A 45 -6.06 15.26 -8.90
C SER A 45 -5.62 15.63 -10.32
N ILE A 46 -4.95 14.71 -11.03
CA ILE A 46 -4.54 14.90 -12.42
C ILE A 46 -5.76 15.02 -13.35
N GLU A 47 -6.72 14.11 -13.21
CA GLU A 47 -7.92 14.07 -14.04
C GLU A 47 -8.77 15.35 -13.90
N HIS A 48 -8.91 15.84 -12.66
CA HIS A 48 -9.65 17.06 -12.36
C HIS A 48 -8.81 18.34 -12.47
N LYS A 49 -7.52 18.26 -12.82
CA LYS A 49 -6.56 19.37 -12.86
C LYS A 49 -6.53 20.17 -11.55
N LEU A 50 -6.48 19.45 -10.44
CA LEU A 50 -6.41 20.01 -9.09
C LEU A 50 -4.97 19.99 -8.59
N ASP A 51 -4.61 20.98 -7.78
CA ASP A 51 -3.32 20.98 -7.10
C ASP A 51 -3.28 19.83 -6.09
N LEU A 52 -2.20 19.07 -6.15
CA LEU A 52 -1.95 17.99 -5.21
C LEU A 52 -1.72 18.57 -3.81
N GLY A 53 -2.57 18.23 -2.87
CA GLY A 53 -2.53 18.74 -1.50
C GLY A 53 -3.36 17.86 -0.57
N PRO A 54 -3.44 18.22 0.71
CA PRO A 54 -4.26 17.51 1.69
C PRO A 54 -5.69 17.34 1.22
N ILE A 55 -6.29 16.21 1.62
CA ILE A 55 -7.69 15.90 1.35
C ILE A 55 -8.44 15.66 2.65
N ALA A 56 -9.67 16.12 2.71
CA ALA A 56 -10.58 15.86 3.84
C ALA A 56 -12.04 15.87 3.37
N THR A 57 -12.91 15.32 4.20
CA THR A 57 -14.35 15.42 3.95
C THR A 57 -14.85 16.83 4.19
N TYR A 58 -16.02 17.18 3.64
CA TYR A 58 -16.65 18.47 3.86
C TYR A 58 -16.71 18.86 5.35
N LYS A 59 -17.17 17.93 6.21
CA LYS A 59 -17.27 18.17 7.65
C LYS A 59 -15.92 18.38 8.33
N GLN A 60 -14.88 17.69 7.85
CA GLN A 60 -13.52 17.87 8.39
C GLN A 60 -12.96 19.24 8.01
N TRP A 61 -13.15 19.67 6.75
CA TRP A 61 -12.76 21.02 6.33
C TRP A 61 -13.46 22.10 7.14
N GLN A 62 -14.77 21.96 7.41
CA GLN A 62 -15.49 22.91 8.28
C GLN A 62 -14.90 23.00 9.69
N LYS A 63 -14.52 21.86 10.29
CA LYS A 63 -13.86 21.84 11.62
C LYS A 63 -12.49 22.53 11.62
N LEU A 64 -11.83 22.59 10.46
CA LEU A 64 -10.55 23.25 10.25
C LEU A 64 -10.71 24.72 9.82
N GLY A 65 -11.90 25.32 9.99
CA GLY A 65 -12.18 26.71 9.61
C GLY A 65 -12.24 26.94 8.10
N ARG A 66 -12.41 25.88 7.29
CA ARG A 66 -12.42 25.97 5.83
C ARG A 66 -13.75 25.53 5.23
N GLN A 67 -14.14 26.23 4.18
CA GLN A 67 -15.37 25.98 3.43
C GLN A 67 -15.02 25.42 2.04
N VAL A 68 -15.69 24.34 1.63
CA VAL A 68 -15.56 23.84 0.25
C VAL A 68 -16.23 24.82 -0.70
N LYS A 69 -15.51 25.22 -1.75
CA LYS A 69 -15.97 26.17 -2.77
C LYS A 69 -17.22 25.66 -3.49
N LYS A 70 -18.13 26.56 -3.80
CA LYS A 70 -19.35 26.22 -4.55
C LYS A 70 -19.00 25.62 -5.93
N GLY A 71 -19.60 24.49 -6.25
CA GLY A 71 -19.34 23.78 -7.51
C GLY A 71 -18.13 22.84 -7.51
N ALA A 72 -17.37 22.78 -6.40
CA ALA A 72 -16.28 21.82 -6.30
C ALA A 72 -16.81 20.38 -6.31
N GLU A 73 -16.17 19.51 -7.09
CA GLU A 73 -16.50 18.09 -7.13
C GLU A 73 -15.66 17.29 -6.14
N ALA A 74 -16.33 16.46 -5.34
CA ALA A 74 -15.65 15.51 -4.45
C ALA A 74 -14.95 14.41 -5.24
N ILE A 75 -13.84 13.90 -4.70
CA ILE A 75 -13.18 12.71 -5.19
C ILE A 75 -13.66 11.44 -4.48
N TYR A 76 -13.38 10.30 -5.08
CA TYR A 76 -13.68 8.98 -4.55
C TYR A 76 -12.51 8.42 -3.74
N LEU A 77 -12.80 7.81 -2.61
CA LEU A 77 -11.89 6.89 -1.92
C LEU A 77 -12.65 5.59 -1.62
N THR A 78 -11.89 4.51 -1.47
CA THR A 78 -12.42 3.21 -1.07
C THR A 78 -12.49 3.10 0.44
N LEU A 79 -13.65 2.77 0.98
CA LEU A 79 -13.87 2.56 2.42
C LEU A 79 -14.27 1.13 2.72
N PRO A 80 -13.80 0.57 3.85
CA PRO A 80 -14.31 -0.70 4.35
C PRO A 80 -15.75 -0.51 4.86
N VAL A 81 -16.65 -1.35 4.37
CA VAL A 81 -18.04 -1.43 4.81
C VAL A 81 -18.29 -2.85 5.30
N ILE A 82 -18.82 -2.98 6.51
CA ILE A 82 -19.21 -4.28 7.06
C ILE A 82 -20.68 -4.50 6.70
N ILE A 83 -20.96 -5.62 6.04
CA ILE A 83 -22.31 -6.04 5.69
C ILE A 83 -22.59 -7.41 6.29
N ASP A 84 -23.83 -7.63 6.73
CA ASP A 84 -24.26 -8.94 7.15
C ASP A 84 -24.40 -9.89 5.95
N GLU A 85 -23.84 -11.09 6.06
CA GLU A 85 -24.07 -12.14 5.06
C GLU A 85 -25.52 -12.62 5.12
N LYS A 86 -26.10 -12.82 3.95
CA LYS A 86 -27.45 -13.37 3.79
C LYS A 86 -27.38 -14.72 3.12
N ASP A 87 -28.23 -15.64 3.56
CA ASP A 87 -28.44 -16.93 2.88
C ASP A 87 -29.19 -16.78 1.55
N ALA A 88 -29.39 -17.89 0.85
CA ALA A 88 -30.13 -17.92 -0.43
C ALA A 88 -31.57 -17.42 -0.30
N ASN A 89 -32.14 -17.41 0.90
CA ASN A 89 -33.49 -16.95 1.20
C ASN A 89 -33.54 -15.49 1.68
N GLY A 90 -32.38 -14.80 1.74
CA GLY A 90 -32.28 -13.40 2.15
C GLY A 90 -32.20 -13.17 3.66
N ASN A 91 -32.16 -14.23 4.51
CA ASN A 91 -32.05 -14.14 5.96
C ASN A 91 -30.58 -13.89 6.36
N LYS A 92 -30.37 -13.13 7.44
CA LYS A 92 -29.02 -12.92 8.01
C LYS A 92 -28.45 -14.22 8.54
N THR A 93 -27.24 -14.60 8.12
CA THR A 93 -26.55 -15.81 8.58
C THR A 93 -25.87 -15.63 9.95
N GLY A 94 -25.83 -14.41 10.48
CA GLY A 94 -25.04 -14.03 11.66
C GLY A 94 -23.56 -13.79 11.36
N LYS A 95 -23.09 -14.05 10.14
CA LYS A 95 -21.74 -13.76 9.69
C LYS A 95 -21.66 -12.37 9.07
N GLN A 96 -20.51 -11.73 9.21
CA GLN A 96 -20.25 -10.42 8.61
C GLN A 96 -19.17 -10.52 7.55
N LYS A 97 -19.36 -9.78 6.46
CA LYS A 97 -18.40 -9.65 5.38
C LYS A 97 -17.95 -8.22 5.25
N ARG A 98 -16.63 -8.01 5.14
CA ARG A 98 -16.05 -6.69 4.86
C ARG A 98 -15.94 -6.50 3.35
N LEU A 99 -16.60 -5.49 2.83
CA LEU A 99 -16.47 -5.03 1.45
C LEU A 99 -15.74 -3.68 1.42
N PHE A 100 -15.05 -3.42 0.33
CA PHE A 100 -14.44 -2.11 0.07
C PHE A 100 -15.23 -1.42 -1.03
N LEU A 101 -15.94 -0.34 -0.65
CA LEU A 101 -16.83 0.37 -1.56
C LEU A 101 -16.32 1.79 -1.81
N PRO A 102 -16.39 2.27 -3.07
CA PRO A 102 -16.04 3.64 -3.41
C PRO A 102 -17.08 4.60 -2.83
N LYS A 103 -16.62 5.67 -2.21
CA LYS A 103 -17.47 6.75 -1.70
C LYS A 103 -16.94 8.10 -2.19
N LYS A 104 -17.82 8.93 -2.78
CA LYS A 104 -17.53 10.28 -3.23
C LYS A 104 -17.77 11.27 -2.10
N ALA A 105 -16.74 11.72 -1.40
CA ALA A 105 -16.92 12.56 -0.21
C ALA A 105 -15.70 13.42 0.19
N TRP A 106 -14.57 13.35 -0.51
CA TRP A 106 -13.35 14.09 -0.17
C TRP A 106 -13.07 15.23 -1.13
N PHE A 107 -12.44 16.27 -0.61
CA PHE A 107 -12.08 17.48 -1.36
C PHE A 107 -10.62 17.81 -1.08
N PHE A 108 -9.88 18.25 -2.10
CA PHE A 108 -8.53 18.78 -1.92
C PHE A 108 -8.55 20.16 -1.25
N LEU A 109 -7.45 20.51 -0.60
CA LEU A 109 -7.26 21.85 -0.01
C LEU A 109 -7.48 22.95 -1.05
N SER A 110 -7.02 22.79 -2.30
CA SER A 110 -7.22 23.75 -3.39
C SER A 110 -8.70 24.00 -3.75
N GLN A 111 -9.58 23.08 -3.37
CA GLN A 111 -11.03 23.20 -3.54
C GLN A 111 -11.73 23.89 -2.36
N THR A 112 -10.97 24.43 -1.40
CA THR A 112 -11.50 25.07 -0.20
C THR A 112 -11.01 26.50 -0.08
N GLU A 113 -11.70 27.30 0.72
CA GLU A 113 -11.36 28.66 1.12
C GLU A 113 -11.59 28.82 2.63
N GLY A 114 -10.96 29.80 3.26
CA GLY A 114 -11.04 30.04 4.71
C GLY A 114 -9.65 30.16 5.34
N ASP A 115 -9.53 29.75 6.60
CA ASP A 115 -8.31 29.89 7.39
C ASP A 115 -7.10 29.24 6.75
N ASP A 116 -5.90 29.79 7.01
CA ASP A 116 -4.65 29.20 6.55
C ASP A 116 -4.47 27.79 7.11
N TYR A 117 -4.30 26.82 6.21
CA TYR A 117 -4.04 25.43 6.58
C TYR A 117 -2.55 25.12 6.39
N LYS A 118 -1.88 24.86 7.48
CA LYS A 118 -0.49 24.36 7.48
C LYS A 118 -0.52 22.92 7.91
N GLU A 119 -0.23 22.02 6.99
CA GLU A 119 0.03 20.63 7.32
C GLU A 119 1.48 20.49 7.77
N GLU A 120 1.69 20.10 9.02
CA GLU A 120 3.01 19.66 9.47
C GLU A 120 3.18 18.20 9.07
N PHE A 121 3.78 17.97 7.90
CA PHE A 121 4.25 16.64 7.54
C PHE A 121 5.49 16.31 8.39
N LYS A 122 5.30 15.47 9.39
CA LYS A 122 6.42 14.77 10.04
C LYS A 122 6.62 13.47 9.28
N SER A 123 7.78 13.32 8.63
CA SER A 123 8.20 12.04 8.09
C SER A 123 8.02 10.99 9.19
N ALA A 124 7.20 9.98 8.94
CA ALA A 124 7.02 8.92 9.91
C ALA A 124 8.33 8.15 10.02
N GLU A 125 8.96 8.18 11.19
CA GLU A 125 10.04 7.27 11.48
C GLU A 125 9.46 5.85 11.52
N TRP A 126 10.17 4.92 10.88
CA TRP A 126 9.82 3.52 10.86
C TRP A 126 10.85 2.71 11.65
N ASP A 127 10.39 2.04 12.67
CA ASP A 127 11.21 1.22 13.56
C ASP A 127 11.05 -0.26 13.19
N LYS A 128 12.16 -0.89 12.81
CA LYS A 128 12.21 -2.31 12.42
C LYS A 128 11.83 -3.21 13.59
N GLN A 129 12.36 -2.96 14.79
CA GLN A 129 12.13 -3.86 15.94
C GLN A 129 10.67 -3.81 16.37
N LYS A 130 10.08 -2.63 16.38
CA LYS A 130 8.64 -2.45 16.61
C LYS A 130 7.82 -3.21 15.57
N ALA A 131 8.16 -3.08 14.29
CA ALA A 131 7.45 -3.78 13.22
C ALA A 131 7.53 -5.30 13.39
N LEU A 132 8.70 -5.84 13.70
CA LEU A 132 8.89 -7.27 13.91
C LEU A 132 8.09 -7.79 15.09
N ALA A 133 8.08 -7.06 16.20
CA ALA A 133 7.30 -7.41 17.39
C ALA A 133 5.79 -7.40 17.10
N GLU A 134 5.29 -6.36 16.43
CA GLU A 134 3.87 -6.20 16.10
C GLU A 134 3.37 -7.23 15.08
N LEU A 135 4.24 -7.63 14.15
CA LEU A 135 3.94 -8.65 13.14
C LEU A 135 4.17 -10.08 13.63
N LEU A 136 4.76 -10.27 14.81
CA LEU A 136 5.16 -11.57 15.36
C LEU A 136 6.13 -12.30 14.42
N ILE A 137 7.11 -11.56 13.86
CA ILE A 137 8.15 -12.08 12.96
C ILE A 137 9.50 -11.99 13.66
N LEU A 138 10.34 -13.00 13.48
CA LEU A 138 11.68 -13.04 14.06
C LEU A 138 12.75 -12.92 12.98
N GLU A 139 13.72 -12.05 13.20
CA GLU A 139 14.96 -12.05 12.44
C GLU A 139 15.93 -13.04 13.08
N VAL A 140 16.46 -13.96 12.28
CA VAL A 140 17.40 -14.98 12.72
C VAL A 140 18.77 -14.75 12.09
N PRO A 141 19.86 -15.26 12.68
CA PRO A 141 21.18 -15.20 12.07
C PRO A 141 21.18 -15.82 10.68
N TYR A 142 21.87 -15.17 9.75
CA TYR A 142 22.05 -15.71 8.39
C TYR A 142 23.03 -16.89 8.42
N ASP A 143 22.61 -18.05 7.96
CA ASP A 143 23.34 -19.32 8.03
C ASP A 143 23.68 -19.94 6.68
N ARG A 144 23.38 -19.22 5.57
CA ARG A 144 23.69 -19.72 4.23
C ARG A 144 25.09 -19.32 3.76
N THR A 145 25.72 -20.21 2.99
CA THR A 145 27.07 -20.01 2.46
C THR A 145 27.09 -19.64 0.97
N ASP A 146 25.94 -19.63 0.29
CA ASP A 146 25.85 -19.20 -1.10
C ASP A 146 25.95 -17.66 -1.17
N GLY A 147 27.01 -17.14 -1.80
CA GLY A 147 27.29 -15.70 -1.86
C GLY A 147 26.27 -14.87 -2.67
N ASN A 148 25.32 -15.52 -3.35
CA ASN A 148 24.31 -14.85 -4.19
C ASN A 148 22.98 -14.61 -3.45
N CYS A 149 22.72 -15.30 -2.36
CA CYS A 149 21.50 -15.13 -1.56
C CYS A 149 21.62 -13.88 -0.66
N GLN A 150 20.79 -12.88 -0.91
CA GLN A 150 20.79 -11.65 -0.14
C GLN A 150 19.98 -11.77 1.16
N GLY A 151 19.02 -12.69 1.21
CA GLY A 151 18.19 -13.00 2.35
C GLY A 151 17.31 -14.21 2.07
N TYR A 152 16.62 -14.69 3.08
CA TYR A 152 15.57 -15.70 2.92
C TYR A 152 14.51 -15.58 4.01
N ALA A 153 13.30 -16.04 3.71
CA ALA A 153 12.21 -16.13 4.65
C ALA A 153 11.70 -17.58 4.76
N SER A 154 11.27 -17.96 5.97
CA SER A 154 10.68 -19.27 6.25
C SER A 154 9.68 -19.16 7.39
N HIS A 155 8.43 -19.56 7.16
CA HIS A 155 7.33 -19.44 8.12
C HIS A 155 7.20 -18.00 8.64
N HIS A 156 7.54 -17.75 9.89
CA HIS A 156 7.52 -16.44 10.56
C HIS A 156 8.92 -15.91 10.87
N THR A 157 9.96 -16.45 10.21
CA THR A 157 11.34 -16.03 10.41
C THR A 157 11.95 -15.55 9.09
N PHE A 158 12.92 -14.66 9.18
CA PHE A 158 13.74 -14.28 8.02
C PHE A 158 15.18 -14.01 8.45
N ALA A 159 16.09 -14.07 7.49
CA ALA A 159 17.48 -13.68 7.67
C ALA A 159 17.94 -12.80 6.51
N VAL A 160 18.77 -11.81 6.81
CA VAL A 160 19.43 -10.95 5.83
C VAL A 160 20.91 -11.23 5.83
N ASN A 161 21.50 -11.41 4.65
CA ASN A 161 22.93 -11.59 4.50
C ASN A 161 23.67 -10.34 5.03
N PRO A 162 24.65 -10.48 5.94
CA PRO A 162 25.42 -9.35 6.47
C PRO A 162 26.13 -8.50 5.41
N ILE A 163 26.40 -9.07 4.24
CA ILE A 163 27.02 -8.39 3.10
C ILE A 163 25.99 -7.98 2.01
N ALA A 164 24.70 -8.02 2.32
CA ALA A 164 23.68 -7.58 1.38
C ALA A 164 23.91 -6.12 0.96
N VAL A 165 23.78 -5.84 -0.33
CA VAL A 165 24.01 -4.50 -0.91
C VAL A 165 23.03 -3.47 -0.36
N LEU A 166 21.77 -3.85 -0.20
CA LEU A 166 20.68 -3.03 0.31
C LEU A 166 19.92 -3.79 1.42
N PRO A 167 20.48 -3.87 2.65
CA PRO A 167 19.92 -4.73 3.70
C PRO A 167 18.48 -4.35 4.10
N HIS A 168 18.13 -3.06 4.04
CA HIS A 168 16.77 -2.60 4.31
C HIS A 168 15.78 -3.09 3.24
N LYS A 169 16.17 -3.02 1.94
CA LYS A 169 15.35 -3.53 0.84
C LYS A 169 15.14 -5.04 0.96
N THR A 170 16.23 -5.79 1.25
CA THR A 170 16.16 -7.23 1.50
C THR A 170 15.25 -7.53 2.68
N THR A 171 15.35 -6.76 3.78
CA THR A 171 14.44 -6.89 4.91
C THR A 171 12.98 -6.75 4.48
N PHE A 172 12.62 -5.72 3.70
CA PHE A 172 11.24 -5.55 3.24
C PHE A 172 10.78 -6.64 2.27
N HIS A 173 11.66 -7.15 1.44
CA HIS A 173 11.39 -8.26 0.53
C HIS A 173 11.05 -9.55 1.32
N GLU A 174 11.87 -9.91 2.31
CA GLU A 174 11.63 -11.09 3.14
C GLU A 174 10.38 -10.93 4.03
N LEU A 175 10.17 -9.75 4.60
CA LEU A 175 8.94 -9.43 5.33
C LEU A 175 7.70 -9.55 4.44
N ALA A 176 7.81 -9.14 3.18
CA ALA A 176 6.72 -9.25 2.22
C ALA A 176 6.35 -10.71 1.97
N HIS A 177 7.32 -11.61 1.77
CA HIS A 177 7.03 -13.04 1.64
C HIS A 177 6.25 -13.59 2.81
N ILE A 178 6.59 -13.19 4.05
CA ILE A 178 5.89 -13.66 5.24
C ILE A 178 4.48 -13.06 5.32
N VAL A 179 4.35 -11.75 5.16
CA VAL A 179 3.07 -11.01 5.31
C VAL A 179 2.07 -11.38 4.21
N LEU A 180 2.55 -11.70 3.02
CA LEU A 180 1.75 -12.19 1.89
C LEU A 180 1.39 -13.68 2.03
N GLY A 181 1.98 -14.40 2.99
CA GLY A 181 1.74 -15.82 3.22
C GLY A 181 2.50 -16.76 2.29
N HIS A 182 3.49 -16.28 1.53
CA HIS A 182 4.27 -17.09 0.58
C HIS A 182 5.07 -18.21 1.26
N THR A 183 5.43 -18.01 2.53
CA THR A 183 6.21 -18.95 3.34
C THR A 183 5.36 -20.05 3.97
N THR A 184 4.04 -19.91 3.97
CA THR A 184 3.07 -20.84 4.60
C THR A 184 2.12 -21.48 3.60
N GLU A 185 2.19 -21.11 2.31
CA GLU A 185 1.40 -21.74 1.25
C GLU A 185 1.67 -23.25 1.17
N GLY A 186 0.60 -24.00 0.99
CA GLY A 186 0.67 -25.48 0.93
C GLY A 186 0.61 -26.17 2.30
N LEU A 187 0.66 -25.44 3.41
CA LEU A 187 0.43 -25.99 4.76
C LEU A 187 -1.07 -26.20 5.05
N LEU A 188 -1.95 -25.51 4.32
CA LEU A 188 -3.39 -25.66 4.40
C LEU A 188 -3.88 -26.44 3.18
N ALA A 189 -4.70 -27.48 3.40
CA ALA A 189 -5.16 -28.39 2.35
C ALA A 189 -5.90 -27.73 1.18
N ASP A 190 -6.50 -26.54 1.39
CA ASP A 190 -7.29 -25.78 0.41
C ASP A 190 -6.61 -24.48 -0.05
N SER A 191 -5.31 -24.29 0.21
CA SER A 191 -4.61 -23.07 -0.22
C SER A 191 -4.31 -23.09 -1.73
N GLU A 192 -4.78 -22.06 -2.45
CA GLU A 192 -4.34 -21.82 -3.83
C GLU A 192 -2.82 -21.60 -3.84
N HIS A 193 -2.14 -22.33 -4.72
CA HIS A 193 -0.68 -22.21 -4.87
C HIS A 193 -0.34 -21.02 -5.78
N THR A 194 0.30 -19.98 -5.25
CA THR A 194 0.79 -18.86 -6.04
C THR A 194 2.07 -19.27 -6.80
N PRO A 195 2.16 -19.10 -8.12
CA PRO A 195 3.39 -19.37 -8.88
C PRO A 195 4.59 -18.59 -8.32
N LYS A 196 5.78 -19.18 -8.42
CA LYS A 196 7.00 -18.61 -7.82
C LYS A 196 7.32 -17.22 -8.36
N ASP A 197 7.19 -17.02 -9.65
CA ASP A 197 7.42 -15.73 -10.33
C ASP A 197 6.45 -14.62 -9.84
N ILE A 198 5.20 -14.99 -9.59
CA ILE A 198 4.22 -14.08 -8.98
C ILE A 198 4.59 -13.73 -7.54
N LYS A 199 5.05 -14.69 -6.74
CA LYS A 199 5.52 -14.44 -5.36
C LYS A 199 6.67 -13.44 -5.33
N GLU A 200 7.64 -13.60 -6.23
CA GLU A 200 8.79 -12.71 -6.32
C GLU A 200 8.40 -11.29 -6.73
N VAL A 201 7.53 -11.13 -7.73
CA VAL A 201 7.10 -9.79 -8.14
C VAL A 201 6.20 -9.11 -7.11
N GLU A 202 5.38 -9.88 -6.38
CA GLU A 202 4.60 -9.35 -5.26
C GLU A 202 5.53 -8.85 -4.14
N ALA A 203 6.52 -9.64 -3.72
CA ALA A 203 7.46 -9.27 -2.67
C ALA A 203 8.34 -8.07 -3.07
N GLU A 204 8.84 -8.06 -4.30
CA GLU A 204 9.63 -6.95 -4.82
C GLU A 204 8.81 -5.66 -4.93
N SER A 205 7.54 -5.75 -5.31
CA SER A 205 6.63 -4.59 -5.35
C SER A 205 6.39 -4.01 -3.97
N VAL A 206 6.22 -4.84 -2.93
CA VAL A 206 6.09 -4.39 -1.54
C VAL A 206 7.38 -3.69 -1.08
N ALA A 207 8.54 -4.31 -1.32
CA ALA A 207 9.84 -3.74 -0.93
C ALA A 207 10.10 -2.40 -1.63
N TYR A 208 9.82 -2.31 -2.92
CA TYR A 208 9.91 -1.08 -3.70
C TYR A 208 9.07 0.05 -3.10
N ILE A 209 7.77 -0.23 -2.87
CA ILE A 209 6.84 0.78 -2.35
C ILE A 209 7.31 1.25 -0.97
N LEU A 210 7.71 0.34 -0.07
CA LEU A 210 8.19 0.70 1.28
C LEU A 210 9.47 1.55 1.23
N CYS A 211 10.44 1.20 0.38
CA CYS A 211 11.63 2.01 0.20
C CYS A 211 11.29 3.43 -0.27
N GLN A 212 10.38 3.56 -1.24
CA GLN A 212 9.93 4.87 -1.74
C GLN A 212 9.23 5.72 -0.66
N LEU A 213 8.33 5.10 0.13
CA LEU A 213 7.59 5.80 1.18
C LEU A 213 8.49 6.28 2.32
N LEU A 214 9.53 5.52 2.62
CA LEU A 214 10.48 5.79 3.71
C LEU A 214 11.72 6.56 3.24
N GLY A 215 11.81 6.92 1.95
CA GLY A 215 12.95 7.65 1.40
C GLY A 215 14.26 6.85 1.42
N LEU A 216 14.19 5.52 1.33
CA LEU A 216 15.34 4.61 1.36
C LEU A 216 15.79 4.25 -0.06
N PRO A 217 17.09 4.01 -0.28
CA PRO A 217 17.63 3.60 -1.58
C PRO A 217 17.12 2.22 -2.01
N GLY A 218 17.21 1.91 -3.33
CA GLY A 218 16.79 0.63 -3.92
C GLY A 218 15.69 0.76 -4.99
N GLU A 219 15.38 1.99 -5.39
CA GLU A 219 14.33 2.27 -6.37
C GLU A 219 14.64 1.70 -7.76
N VAL A 220 15.84 1.97 -8.25
CA VAL A 220 16.18 1.71 -9.65
C VAL A 220 16.15 0.21 -9.97
N GLU A 221 16.73 -0.59 -9.08
CA GLU A 221 16.82 -2.05 -9.23
C GLU A 221 15.43 -2.70 -9.18
N SER A 222 14.63 -2.35 -8.17
CA SER A 222 13.28 -2.90 -8.00
C SER A 222 12.34 -2.49 -9.11
N ARG A 223 12.36 -1.21 -9.48
CA ARG A 223 11.51 -0.66 -10.53
C ARG A 223 11.80 -1.32 -11.87
N GLY A 224 13.08 -1.47 -12.21
CA GLY A 224 13.52 -2.15 -13.42
C GLY A 224 13.02 -3.60 -13.49
N TYR A 225 13.14 -4.35 -12.39
CA TYR A 225 12.64 -5.72 -12.30
C TYR A 225 11.12 -5.81 -12.48
N ILE A 226 10.37 -4.99 -11.75
CA ILE A 226 8.90 -5.00 -11.80
C ILE A 226 8.41 -4.57 -13.20
N GLN A 227 9.00 -3.52 -13.79
CA GLN A 227 8.65 -3.07 -15.12
C GLN A 227 8.98 -4.11 -16.19
N HIS A 228 10.11 -4.76 -16.09
CA HIS A 228 10.48 -5.85 -17.01
C HIS A 228 9.48 -7.00 -16.93
N TRP A 229 9.09 -7.39 -15.74
CA TRP A 229 8.10 -8.42 -15.52
C TRP A 229 6.73 -8.03 -16.10
N LEU A 230 6.29 -6.78 -15.89
CA LEU A 230 5.02 -6.25 -16.39
C LEU A 230 4.96 -6.10 -17.93
N GLN A 231 6.08 -6.05 -18.65
CA GLN A 231 6.10 -6.00 -20.11
C GLN A 231 5.57 -7.29 -20.78
N GLY A 232 5.65 -8.41 -20.08
CA GLY A 232 5.19 -9.70 -20.58
C GLY A 232 4.03 -10.30 -19.81
N ASN A 233 3.65 -9.71 -18.66
CA ASN A 233 2.67 -10.26 -17.75
C ASN A 233 1.82 -9.13 -17.13
N ASP A 234 0.63 -9.49 -16.67
CA ASP A 234 -0.23 -8.58 -15.90
C ASP A 234 -0.34 -9.09 -14.46
N ILE A 235 -0.12 -8.19 -13.49
CA ILE A 235 -0.49 -8.45 -12.11
C ILE A 235 -2.01 -8.29 -12.01
N ASP A 236 -2.71 -9.33 -11.58
CA ASP A 236 -4.15 -9.28 -11.40
C ASP A 236 -4.56 -8.35 -10.24
N ASP A 237 -5.84 -8.03 -10.18
CA ASP A 237 -6.37 -7.11 -9.16
C ASP A 237 -6.31 -7.70 -7.74
N LYS A 238 -6.33 -9.04 -7.60
CA LYS A 238 -6.19 -9.75 -6.33
C LYS A 238 -4.77 -9.60 -5.79
N SER A 239 -3.75 -9.86 -6.62
CA SER A 239 -2.33 -9.67 -6.27
C SER A 239 -2.02 -8.21 -5.95
N ALA A 240 -2.48 -7.25 -6.76
CA ALA A 240 -2.27 -5.83 -6.48
C ALA A 240 -2.88 -5.38 -5.14
N ARG A 241 -4.07 -5.88 -4.78
CA ARG A 241 -4.67 -5.63 -3.46
C ARG A 241 -3.85 -6.23 -2.32
N ARG A 242 -3.31 -7.44 -2.50
CA ARG A 242 -2.44 -8.09 -1.52
C ARG A 242 -1.17 -7.28 -1.30
N ILE A 243 -0.52 -6.80 -2.37
CA ILE A 243 0.65 -5.93 -2.31
C ILE A 243 0.36 -4.69 -1.47
N PHE A 244 -0.66 -3.90 -1.80
CA PHE A 244 -1.01 -2.70 -1.04
C PHE A 244 -1.39 -2.99 0.40
N SER A 245 -2.10 -4.10 0.66
CA SER A 245 -2.42 -4.52 2.03
C SER A 245 -1.18 -4.88 2.84
N ALA A 246 -0.20 -5.55 2.23
CA ALA A 246 1.07 -5.88 2.86
C ALA A 246 1.89 -4.62 3.17
N VAL A 247 1.97 -3.67 2.22
CA VAL A 247 2.61 -2.37 2.43
C VAL A 247 2.00 -1.65 3.62
N ASP A 248 0.66 -1.48 3.62
CA ASP A 248 -0.04 -0.79 4.71
C ASP A 248 0.19 -1.49 6.06
N LYS A 249 0.21 -2.82 6.09
CA LYS A 249 0.43 -3.62 7.30
C LYS A 249 1.85 -3.44 7.85
N ILE A 250 2.87 -3.57 7.00
CA ILE A 250 4.29 -3.43 7.41
C ILE A 250 4.58 -1.98 7.83
N LEU A 251 4.12 -1.00 7.04
CA LEU A 251 4.31 0.41 7.36
C LEU A 251 3.69 0.79 8.70
N LYS A 252 2.45 0.36 8.94
CA LYS A 252 1.72 0.62 10.18
C LYS A 252 2.39 -0.03 11.39
N ALA A 253 2.87 -1.26 11.26
CA ALA A 253 3.51 -1.99 12.34
C ALA A 253 4.75 -1.30 12.90
N GLY A 254 5.56 -0.67 12.02
CA GLY A 254 6.79 0.03 12.44
C GLY A 254 6.64 1.54 12.66
N LYS A 255 5.46 2.14 12.43
CA LYS A 255 5.27 3.59 12.56
C LYS A 255 5.53 4.05 14.00
N VAL A 256 6.47 4.99 14.18
CA VAL A 256 6.78 5.63 15.47
C VAL A 256 5.99 6.94 15.57
N GLY A 257 5.36 7.19 16.71
CA GLY A 257 4.69 8.47 17.00
C GLY A 257 3.39 8.65 16.21
N ALA A 258 2.34 7.95 16.60
CA ALA A 258 0.96 8.28 16.24
C ALA A 258 0.23 8.81 17.46
#